data_4b9d5ea380b82e2d54c6f223a17d2d07
#
_entry.id   4b9d5ea380b82e2d54c6f223a17d2d07
#
_cell.length_a   1.000
_cell.length_b   1.000
_cell.length_c   1.000
_cell.angle_alpha   90.00
_cell.angle_beta   90.00
_cell.angle_gamma   90.00
#
_symmetry.space_group_name_H-M   'P 1'
#
loop_
_entity.id
_entity.type
_entity.pdbx_description
1 polymer ?
#
loop_
_entity_poly.entity_id
_entity_poly.type
_entity_poly.pdbx_seq_one_letter_code
_entity_poly.pdbx_strand_id
1 'polypeptide(L)'
;MTANCAECHQGRTSTITVENRTNGLPEDEVNEELGFINTHYKIGAAVRYGTEVQVGYEYPDKSYAGFYEHVEDYQQCTDCHDAHSLEITASECAACHPTVSDLGDLRDIRVEETPDYDGDGDVTEGVFGELRTIHEKLYAAIQTYAADVAGESILYADQFPYRFVDTNGNGEIDDDEVAIPNQYGSWTPRLVKATYNYHMVVEDPGNFMHNAKYMIQVMYDTLDDLSQVTTVDISGLIRP
;
A
#
# COMPACT_ATOMS: atom_id res chain seq x y z
N MET A 1 12.15 7.33 22.39
CA MET A 1 12.98 6.79 21.29
C MET A 1 12.22 6.75 19.97
N THR A 2 10.96 6.38 19.96
CA THR A 2 10.06 6.39 18.76
C THR A 2 10.08 7.71 17.96
N ALA A 3 10.13 8.86 18.62
CA ALA A 3 10.14 10.16 17.93
C ALA A 3 11.33 10.33 16.96
N ASN A 4 12.51 9.84 17.30
CA ASN A 4 13.67 9.95 16.42
C ASN A 4 13.53 9.08 15.15
N CYS A 5 12.91 7.91 15.28
CA CYS A 5 12.62 7.05 14.12
C CYS A 5 11.58 7.72 13.21
N ALA A 6 10.54 8.30 13.80
CA ALA A 6 9.47 8.97 13.07
C ALA A 6 9.95 10.14 12.21
N GLU A 7 11.00 10.87 12.60
CA GLU A 7 11.57 11.97 11.80
C GLU A 7 11.95 11.54 10.37
N CYS A 8 12.41 10.29 10.20
CA CYS A 8 12.76 9.74 8.88
C CYS A 8 11.65 8.84 8.30
N HIS A 9 10.86 8.15 9.15
CA HIS A 9 9.88 7.14 8.73
C HIS A 9 8.43 7.67 8.67
N GLN A 10 8.22 8.99 8.66
CA GLN A 10 6.90 9.62 8.58
C GLN A 10 6.37 9.86 7.16
N GLY A 11 7.20 9.60 6.12
CA GLY A 11 6.85 10.00 4.76
C GLY A 11 6.95 11.51 4.53
N ARG A 12 6.57 11.97 3.33
CA ARG A 12 6.59 13.40 2.95
C ARG A 12 5.32 13.87 2.28
N THR A 13 4.38 12.96 2.08
CA THR A 13 3.11 13.18 1.39
C THR A 13 1.99 12.49 2.15
N SER A 14 0.77 12.90 1.89
CA SER A 14 -0.43 12.40 2.58
C SER A 14 -1.67 12.59 1.68
N THR A 15 -2.85 12.21 2.15
CA THR A 15 -4.15 12.55 1.55
C THR A 15 -4.18 14.02 1.08
N ILE A 16 -3.77 14.96 1.92
CA ILE A 16 -3.77 16.41 1.59
C ILE A 16 -2.90 16.71 0.37
N THR A 17 -1.77 16.02 0.21
CA THR A 17 -0.89 16.20 -0.95
C THR A 17 -1.59 15.75 -2.24
N VAL A 18 -2.25 14.59 -2.18
CA VAL A 18 -3.00 14.04 -3.31
C VAL A 18 -4.18 14.93 -3.67
N GLU A 19 -4.97 15.35 -2.67
CA GLU A 19 -6.10 16.27 -2.86
C GLU A 19 -5.68 17.59 -3.51
N ASN A 20 -4.61 18.21 -3.02
CA ASN A 20 -4.11 19.48 -3.60
C ASN A 20 -3.69 19.35 -5.06
N ARG A 21 -3.36 18.16 -5.52
CA ARG A 21 -2.99 17.89 -6.92
C ARG A 21 -4.19 17.54 -7.79
N THR A 22 -5.22 16.91 -7.22
CA THR A 22 -6.34 16.33 -7.98
C THR A 22 -7.65 17.10 -7.84
N ASN A 23 -7.78 17.94 -6.79
CA ASN A 23 -9.03 18.64 -6.48
C ASN A 23 -9.49 19.56 -7.61
N GLY A 24 -10.76 19.41 -7.96
CA GLY A 24 -11.42 20.21 -9.00
C GLY A 24 -11.13 19.75 -10.43
N LEU A 25 -10.35 18.69 -10.62
CA LEU A 25 -10.13 18.07 -11.92
C LEU A 25 -11.16 16.95 -12.15
N PRO A 26 -11.59 16.70 -13.40
CA PRO A 26 -12.43 15.55 -13.73
C PRO A 26 -11.68 14.23 -13.43
N GLU A 27 -12.32 13.35 -12.68
CA GLU A 27 -11.66 12.15 -12.09
C GLU A 27 -11.01 11.24 -13.13
N ASP A 28 -11.61 11.10 -14.30
CA ASP A 28 -11.24 10.11 -15.32
C ASP A 28 -10.72 10.77 -16.63
N GLU A 29 -10.41 12.07 -16.60
CA GLU A 29 -9.80 12.76 -17.73
C GLU A 29 -8.29 12.92 -17.53
N VAL A 30 -7.52 12.61 -18.58
CA VAL A 30 -6.07 12.79 -18.58
C VAL A 30 -5.69 14.25 -18.44
N ASN A 31 -4.77 14.56 -17.53
CA ASN A 31 -4.28 15.91 -17.31
C ASN A 31 -2.75 15.91 -17.30
N GLU A 32 -2.14 16.63 -18.25
CA GLU A 32 -0.68 16.70 -18.45
C GLU A 32 0.10 17.33 -17.26
N GLU A 33 -0.58 18.04 -16.36
CA GLU A 33 0.02 18.64 -15.18
C GLU A 33 0.12 17.64 -14.01
N LEU A 34 -0.56 16.50 -14.11
CA LEU A 34 -0.49 15.43 -13.13
C LEU A 34 0.75 14.56 -13.33
N GLY A 35 1.11 13.87 -12.28
CA GLY A 35 2.22 12.94 -12.28
C GLY A 35 2.21 12.08 -11.02
N PHE A 36 3.09 11.10 -10.97
CA PHE A 36 3.27 10.24 -9.83
C PHE A 36 3.64 11.04 -8.57
N ILE A 37 2.96 10.74 -7.47
CA ILE A 37 3.25 11.29 -6.14
C ILE A 37 3.97 10.22 -5.33
N ASN A 38 5.22 10.47 -4.98
CA ASN A 38 6.01 9.54 -4.17
C ASN A 38 5.69 9.74 -2.69
N THR A 39 5.33 8.67 -1.99
CA THR A 39 5.15 8.66 -0.52
C THR A 39 6.46 8.88 0.22
N HIS A 40 7.58 8.73 -0.49
CA HIS A 40 8.93 8.59 0.06
C HIS A 40 9.12 7.23 0.75
N TYR A 41 10.34 6.78 0.90
CA TYR A 41 10.64 5.41 1.33
C TYR A 41 10.54 5.21 2.85
N LYS A 42 10.20 3.96 3.23
CA LYS A 42 10.22 3.48 4.62
C LYS A 42 9.29 4.27 5.55
N ILE A 43 8.01 4.33 5.20
CA ILE A 43 6.98 5.12 5.88
C ILE A 43 6.33 4.42 7.09
N GLY A 44 6.96 3.40 7.66
CA GLY A 44 6.36 2.55 8.71
C GLY A 44 5.82 3.30 9.93
N ALA A 45 6.46 4.43 10.32
CA ALA A 45 5.94 5.25 11.41
C ALA A 45 4.59 5.89 11.03
N ALA A 46 4.47 6.42 9.81
CA ALA A 46 3.22 7.04 9.35
C ALA A 46 2.12 5.99 9.16
N VAL A 47 2.43 4.80 8.62
CA VAL A 47 1.48 3.69 8.50
C VAL A 47 0.94 3.31 9.88
N ARG A 48 1.79 3.23 10.89
CA ARG A 48 1.36 2.93 12.26
C ARG A 48 0.37 3.95 12.82
N TYR A 49 0.51 5.24 12.49
CA TYR A 49 -0.42 6.29 12.89
C TYR A 49 -1.72 6.31 12.07
N GLY A 50 -1.73 5.70 10.90
CA GLY A 50 -2.93 5.56 10.06
C GLY A 50 -3.63 6.89 9.79
N THR A 51 -4.94 6.96 10.04
CA THR A 51 -5.74 8.15 9.78
C THR A 51 -5.36 9.37 10.62
N GLU A 52 -4.63 9.21 11.72
CA GLU A 52 -4.17 10.37 12.52
C GLU A 52 -3.19 11.26 11.74
N VAL A 53 -2.50 10.69 10.75
CA VAL A 53 -1.58 11.41 9.86
C VAL A 53 -1.98 11.29 8.38
N GLN A 54 -2.99 10.49 8.07
CA GLN A 54 -3.56 10.31 6.73
C GLN A 54 -2.50 10.01 5.67
N VAL A 55 -1.60 9.06 5.96
CA VAL A 55 -0.46 8.75 5.10
C VAL A 55 -0.89 8.17 3.75
N GLY A 56 -1.95 7.35 3.70
CA GLY A 56 -2.61 6.94 2.46
C GLY A 56 -3.57 8.00 1.95
N TYR A 57 -3.99 7.90 0.70
CA TYR A 57 -5.14 8.67 0.24
C TYR A 57 -6.41 8.04 0.83
N GLU A 58 -7.05 8.78 1.71
CA GLU A 58 -8.29 8.40 2.38
C GLU A 58 -9.48 8.94 1.61
N TYR A 59 -10.37 8.06 1.17
CA TYR A 59 -11.55 8.45 0.40
C TYR A 59 -12.59 9.17 1.27
N PRO A 60 -13.26 10.20 0.76
CA PRO A 60 -14.30 10.91 1.48
C PRO A 60 -15.41 9.98 1.99
N ASP A 61 -16.01 10.32 3.14
CA ASP A 61 -17.13 9.59 3.76
C ASP A 61 -16.81 8.16 4.21
N LYS A 62 -15.55 7.77 4.21
CA LYS A 62 -15.04 6.52 4.79
C LYS A 62 -14.37 6.78 6.14
N SER A 63 -14.26 5.75 6.95
CA SER A 63 -13.52 5.80 8.23
C SER A 63 -12.34 4.83 8.17
N TYR A 64 -11.22 5.24 8.76
CA TYR A 64 -9.98 4.48 8.73
C TYR A 64 -9.42 4.26 10.12
N ALA A 65 -8.65 3.18 10.30
CA ALA A 65 -7.98 2.88 11.54
C ALA A 65 -6.94 3.96 11.88
N GLY A 66 -6.93 4.37 13.14
CA GLY A 66 -5.94 5.30 13.69
C GLY A 66 -4.67 4.60 14.14
N PHE A 67 -4.06 5.16 15.18
CA PHE A 67 -2.82 4.63 15.73
C PHE A 67 -2.96 3.17 16.17
N TYR A 68 -2.01 2.34 15.71
CA TYR A 68 -1.95 0.93 16.06
C TYR A 68 -0.92 0.67 17.18
N GLU A 69 -1.37 0.01 18.23
CA GLU A 69 -0.52 -0.53 19.28
C GLU A 69 -0.59 -2.07 19.26
N HIS A 70 0.57 -2.71 19.35
CA HIS A 70 0.63 -4.15 19.43
C HIS A 70 0.13 -4.62 20.83
N VAL A 71 0.98 -5.06 21.71
CA VAL A 71 0.63 -5.44 23.08
C VAL A 71 1.45 -4.61 24.06
N GLU A 72 1.07 -4.61 25.33
CA GLU A 72 1.83 -3.97 26.40
C GLU A 72 3.30 -4.49 26.37
N ASP A 73 4.26 -3.59 26.55
CA ASP A 73 5.71 -3.83 26.41
C ASP A 73 6.24 -3.92 24.96
N TYR A 74 5.40 -3.95 23.93
CA TYR A 74 5.78 -3.95 22.50
C TYR A 74 5.12 -2.80 21.73
N GLN A 75 5.24 -1.59 22.26
CA GLN A 75 4.55 -0.41 21.75
C GLN A 75 5.49 0.61 21.10
N GLN A 76 6.80 0.42 21.19
CA GLN A 76 7.78 1.33 20.60
C GLN A 76 8.51 0.69 19.42
N CYS A 77 9.03 1.49 18.51
CA CYS A 77 9.81 0.99 17.39
C CYS A 77 10.97 0.07 17.87
N THR A 78 11.61 0.49 18.96
CA THR A 78 12.76 -0.23 19.53
C THR A 78 12.40 -1.46 20.37
N ASP A 79 11.14 -1.75 20.57
CA ASP A 79 10.71 -2.99 21.21
C ASP A 79 10.71 -4.16 20.21
N CYS A 80 10.69 -3.86 18.91
CA CYS A 80 10.77 -4.81 17.80
C CYS A 80 12.07 -4.67 17.00
N HIS A 81 12.56 -3.42 16.81
CA HIS A 81 13.78 -3.13 16.06
C HIS A 81 14.93 -2.81 17.02
N ASP A 82 16.03 -3.53 16.90
CA ASP A 82 17.24 -3.17 17.65
C ASP A 82 17.68 -1.74 17.33
N ALA A 83 17.95 -0.94 18.36
CA ALA A 83 18.21 0.50 18.20
C ALA A 83 19.50 0.84 17.41
N HIS A 84 20.41 -0.11 17.21
CA HIS A 84 21.69 0.07 16.54
C HIS A 84 21.77 -0.63 15.19
N SER A 85 21.35 -1.91 15.11
CA SER A 85 21.36 -2.67 13.86
C SER A 85 20.09 -2.42 13.02
N LEU A 86 19.00 -1.98 13.64
CA LEU A 86 17.65 -1.83 13.09
C LEU A 86 17.01 -3.18 12.69
N GLU A 87 17.66 -4.28 13.03
CA GLU A 87 17.17 -5.63 12.75
C GLU A 87 16.08 -6.03 13.73
N ILE A 88 15.22 -6.95 13.29
CA ILE A 88 14.20 -7.60 14.13
C ILE A 88 14.74 -8.94 14.59
N THR A 89 14.52 -9.28 15.87
CA THR A 89 14.92 -10.55 16.46
C THR A 89 13.71 -11.47 16.63
N ALA A 90 13.56 -12.47 15.76
CA ALA A 90 12.42 -13.39 15.77
C ALA A 90 12.18 -14.09 17.12
N SER A 91 13.25 -14.39 17.88
CA SER A 91 13.12 -15.04 19.19
C SER A 91 12.38 -14.21 20.25
N GLU A 92 12.31 -12.89 20.08
CA GLU A 92 11.52 -12.02 20.98
C GLU A 92 10.03 -12.19 20.70
N CYS A 93 9.67 -12.37 19.43
CA CYS A 93 8.28 -12.64 19.01
C CYS A 93 7.80 -14.02 19.46
N ALA A 94 8.70 -15.02 19.50
CA ALA A 94 8.40 -16.39 19.86
C ALA A 94 7.86 -16.57 21.29
N ALA A 95 8.04 -15.59 22.16
CA ALA A 95 7.50 -15.61 23.52
C ALA A 95 5.96 -15.63 23.54
N CYS A 96 5.31 -14.98 22.58
CA CYS A 96 3.85 -14.94 22.42
C CYS A 96 3.38 -15.67 21.16
N HIS A 97 4.26 -15.78 20.14
CA HIS A 97 4.00 -16.46 18.88
C HIS A 97 4.86 -17.73 18.75
N PRO A 98 4.49 -18.85 19.39
CA PRO A 98 5.35 -20.01 19.54
C PRO A 98 5.69 -20.73 18.22
N THR A 99 5.01 -20.40 17.13
CA THR A 99 5.31 -20.90 15.79
C THR A 99 6.44 -20.14 15.11
N VAL A 100 6.83 -18.96 15.64
CA VAL A 100 7.88 -18.12 15.06
C VAL A 100 9.26 -18.66 15.45
N SER A 101 10.03 -19.08 14.47
CA SER A 101 11.43 -19.53 14.60
C SER A 101 12.40 -18.64 13.83
N ASP A 102 11.96 -18.03 12.75
CA ASP A 102 12.70 -17.04 11.97
C ASP A 102 11.81 -15.86 11.52
N LEU A 103 12.39 -14.88 10.84
CA LEU A 103 11.65 -13.68 10.39
C LEU A 103 10.62 -13.99 9.31
N GLY A 104 10.78 -15.08 8.58
CA GLY A 104 9.80 -15.52 7.58
C GLY A 104 8.47 -15.89 8.21
N ASP A 105 8.54 -16.56 9.37
CA ASP A 105 7.37 -17.06 10.11
C ASP A 105 6.46 -15.91 10.62
N LEU A 106 6.99 -14.67 10.72
CA LEU A 106 6.17 -13.50 11.09
C LEU A 106 5.05 -13.23 10.10
N ARG A 107 5.22 -13.67 8.85
CA ARG A 107 4.22 -13.50 7.79
C ARG A 107 3.04 -14.45 7.95
N ASP A 108 3.21 -15.51 8.71
CA ASP A 108 2.18 -16.53 8.96
C ASP A 108 1.33 -16.20 10.20
N ILE A 109 1.65 -15.09 10.91
CA ILE A 109 0.89 -14.67 12.08
C ILE A 109 -0.50 -14.17 11.65
N ARG A 110 -1.52 -14.77 12.26
CA ARG A 110 -2.92 -14.38 12.14
C ARG A 110 -3.56 -14.27 13.52
N VAL A 111 -4.41 -13.28 13.71
CA VAL A 111 -5.27 -13.19 14.89
C VAL A 111 -6.44 -14.16 14.70
N GLU A 112 -6.74 -14.97 15.71
CA GLU A 112 -7.88 -15.89 15.68
C GLU A 112 -9.19 -15.13 15.38
N GLU A 113 -10.09 -15.79 14.62
CA GLU A 113 -11.39 -15.25 14.22
C GLU A 113 -11.36 -14.01 13.30
N THR A 114 -10.20 -13.63 12.75
CA THR A 114 -10.19 -12.62 11.69
C THR A 114 -10.81 -13.18 10.41
N PRO A 115 -11.59 -12.38 9.68
CA PRO A 115 -12.17 -12.82 8.42
C PRO A 115 -11.10 -13.03 7.34
N ASP A 116 -11.46 -13.76 6.31
CA ASP A 116 -10.77 -13.81 5.03
C ASP A 116 -10.97 -12.46 4.34
N TYR A 117 -9.93 -11.59 4.42
CA TYR A 117 -10.04 -10.22 3.91
C TYR A 117 -9.92 -10.14 2.39
N ASP A 118 -9.16 -11.03 1.78
CA ASP A 118 -8.88 -11.03 0.34
C ASP A 118 -9.84 -11.93 -0.47
N GLY A 119 -10.65 -12.72 0.24
CA GLY A 119 -11.74 -13.51 -0.32
C GLY A 119 -11.28 -14.72 -1.14
N ASP A 120 -10.08 -15.26 -0.87
CA ASP A 120 -9.55 -16.43 -1.58
C ASP A 120 -10.01 -17.77 -0.98
N GLY A 121 -10.55 -17.77 0.24
CA GLY A 121 -11.08 -18.91 0.98
C GLY A 121 -10.05 -19.53 1.95
N ASP A 122 -8.83 -18.99 2.06
CA ASP A 122 -7.83 -19.44 3.03
C ASP A 122 -7.87 -18.58 4.31
N VAL A 123 -8.57 -19.04 5.32
CA VAL A 123 -8.62 -18.42 6.65
C VAL A 123 -7.46 -18.83 7.55
N THR A 124 -6.45 -19.52 7.02
CA THR A 124 -5.31 -20.04 7.79
C THR A 124 -4.00 -19.31 7.50
N GLU A 125 -3.93 -18.58 6.39
CA GLU A 125 -2.78 -17.76 6.07
C GLU A 125 -2.64 -16.57 7.02
N GLY A 126 -1.43 -16.04 7.14
CA GLY A 126 -1.18 -14.83 7.93
C GLY A 126 -1.71 -13.57 7.25
N VAL A 127 -1.91 -12.52 8.04
CA VAL A 127 -2.40 -11.22 7.52
C VAL A 127 -1.51 -10.63 6.41
N PHE A 128 -0.26 -11.05 6.33
CA PHE A 128 0.65 -10.69 5.23
C PHE A 128 0.17 -11.27 3.89
N GLY A 129 -0.31 -12.51 3.87
CA GLY A 129 -0.86 -13.15 2.66
C GLY A 129 -2.06 -12.38 2.14
N GLU A 130 -3.02 -12.09 3.00
CA GLU A 130 -4.19 -11.25 2.72
C GLU A 130 -3.83 -9.90 2.08
N LEU A 131 -2.88 -9.20 2.71
CA LEU A 131 -2.40 -7.90 2.21
C LEU A 131 -1.74 -8.02 0.84
N ARG A 132 -0.96 -9.07 0.63
CA ARG A 132 -0.28 -9.31 -0.64
C ARG A 132 -1.27 -9.56 -1.76
N THR A 133 -2.25 -10.42 -1.54
CA THR A 133 -3.28 -10.74 -2.56
C THR A 133 -4.12 -9.50 -2.90
N ILE A 134 -4.54 -8.71 -1.89
CA ILE A 134 -5.25 -7.45 -2.13
C ILE A 134 -4.36 -6.47 -2.93
N HIS A 135 -3.07 -6.38 -2.62
CA HIS A 135 -2.13 -5.51 -3.33
C HIS A 135 -1.90 -5.94 -4.78
N GLU A 136 -1.82 -7.26 -5.06
CA GLU A 136 -1.75 -7.81 -6.41
C GLU A 136 -3.04 -7.51 -7.19
N LYS A 137 -4.22 -7.68 -6.58
CA LYS A 137 -5.50 -7.27 -7.17
C LYS A 137 -5.55 -5.78 -7.49
N LEU A 138 -5.01 -4.93 -6.59
CA LEU A 138 -4.95 -3.49 -6.81
C LEU A 138 -4.04 -3.14 -7.99
N TYR A 139 -2.91 -3.81 -8.15
CA TYR A 139 -2.04 -3.60 -9.31
C TYR A 139 -2.75 -3.94 -10.62
N ALA A 140 -3.39 -5.11 -10.69
CA ALA A 140 -4.16 -5.52 -11.85
C ALA A 140 -5.29 -4.54 -12.19
N ALA A 141 -5.98 -4.00 -11.16
CA ALA A 141 -7.02 -3.00 -11.33
C ALA A 141 -6.47 -1.67 -11.88
N ILE A 142 -5.30 -1.23 -11.41
CA ILE A 142 -4.59 -0.05 -11.91
C ILE A 142 -4.22 -0.23 -13.39
N GLN A 143 -3.68 -1.39 -13.78
CA GLN A 143 -3.35 -1.68 -15.16
C GLN A 143 -4.59 -1.68 -16.07
N THR A 144 -5.67 -2.32 -15.63
CA THR A 144 -6.94 -2.34 -16.36
C THR A 144 -7.50 -0.93 -16.53
N TYR A 145 -7.54 -0.13 -15.45
CA TYR A 145 -7.99 1.25 -15.51
C TYR A 145 -7.13 2.11 -16.46
N ALA A 146 -5.82 1.98 -16.37
CA ALA A 146 -4.91 2.75 -17.23
C ALA A 146 -5.14 2.45 -18.71
N ALA A 147 -5.30 1.18 -19.07
CA ALA A 147 -5.58 0.77 -20.45
C ALA A 147 -6.97 1.21 -20.94
N ASP A 148 -8.00 0.98 -20.13
CA ASP A 148 -9.41 1.12 -20.56
C ASP A 148 -9.91 2.57 -20.46
N VAL A 149 -9.45 3.33 -19.46
CA VAL A 149 -9.96 4.68 -19.14
C VAL A 149 -8.94 5.77 -19.48
N ALA A 150 -7.69 5.66 -19.02
CA ALA A 150 -6.65 6.63 -19.34
C ALA A 150 -6.10 6.45 -20.77
N GLY A 151 -6.33 5.28 -21.40
CA GLY A 151 -6.00 5.01 -22.79
C GLY A 151 -4.52 4.66 -23.04
N GLU A 152 -3.73 4.40 -22.00
CA GLU A 152 -2.34 4.02 -22.08
C GLU A 152 -2.00 3.02 -20.96
N SER A 153 -1.47 1.85 -21.30
CA SER A 153 -1.14 0.81 -20.32
C SER A 153 0.05 1.22 -19.45
N ILE A 154 -0.01 0.87 -18.14
CA ILE A 154 0.96 1.29 -17.13
C ILE A 154 1.70 0.11 -16.52
N LEU A 155 3.00 0.28 -16.26
CA LEU A 155 3.84 -0.65 -15.51
C LEU A 155 4.43 0.02 -14.27
N TYR A 156 4.72 -0.80 -13.26
CA TYR A 156 5.50 -0.40 -12.10
C TYR A 156 6.86 -1.07 -12.12
N ALA A 157 7.93 -0.29 -11.92
CA ALA A 157 9.26 -0.80 -11.61
C ALA A 157 9.80 -0.15 -10.34
N ASP A 158 10.59 -0.87 -9.55
CA ASP A 158 11.27 -0.35 -8.36
C ASP A 158 12.52 0.47 -8.75
N GLN A 159 12.30 1.40 -9.66
CA GLN A 159 13.30 2.32 -10.18
C GLN A 159 12.64 3.62 -10.59
N PHE A 160 13.19 4.77 -10.19
CA PHE A 160 12.69 6.08 -10.61
C PHE A 160 12.59 6.18 -12.16
N PRO A 161 11.46 6.67 -12.72
CA PRO A 161 10.29 7.32 -12.10
C PRO A 161 9.16 6.37 -11.64
N TYR A 162 9.38 5.11 -11.50
CA TYR A 162 8.52 4.07 -10.95
C TYR A 162 7.32 3.67 -11.83
N ARG A 163 6.89 4.51 -12.75
CA ARG A 163 5.75 4.26 -13.64
C ARG A 163 6.19 4.45 -15.08
N PHE A 164 5.96 3.41 -15.88
CA PHE A 164 6.37 3.32 -17.28
C PHE A 164 5.19 2.93 -18.15
N VAL A 165 5.29 3.20 -19.44
CA VAL A 165 4.31 2.73 -20.41
C VAL A 165 4.60 1.27 -20.73
N ASP A 166 3.58 0.43 -20.73
CA ASP A 166 3.61 -0.92 -21.26
C ASP A 166 3.51 -0.83 -22.80
N THR A 167 4.65 -0.89 -23.46
CA THR A 167 4.73 -0.62 -24.90
C THR A 167 4.33 -1.82 -25.74
N ASN A 168 4.40 -3.03 -25.18
CA ASN A 168 4.06 -4.26 -25.88
C ASN A 168 2.70 -4.85 -25.43
N GLY A 169 2.09 -4.31 -24.35
CA GLY A 169 0.78 -4.70 -23.86
C GLY A 169 0.75 -6.07 -23.17
N ASN A 170 1.89 -6.53 -22.65
CA ASN A 170 1.96 -7.84 -21.97
C ASN A 170 1.64 -7.78 -20.47
N GLY A 171 1.60 -6.58 -19.86
CA GLY A 171 1.34 -6.35 -18.44
C GLY A 171 2.52 -6.65 -17.52
N GLU A 172 3.65 -7.09 -18.09
CA GLU A 172 4.89 -7.44 -17.39
C GLU A 172 5.98 -6.43 -17.72
N ILE A 173 6.97 -6.30 -16.83
CA ILE A 173 8.08 -5.37 -17.02
C ILE A 173 9.18 -5.99 -17.85
N ASP A 174 9.55 -5.34 -18.94
CA ASP A 174 10.70 -5.71 -19.78
C ASP A 174 11.83 -4.66 -19.62
N ASP A 175 13.08 -5.12 -19.75
CA ASP A 175 14.27 -4.27 -19.52
C ASP A 175 14.32 -3.03 -20.42
N ASP A 176 13.76 -3.09 -21.62
CA ASP A 176 13.72 -2.02 -22.60
C ASP A 176 12.60 -0.99 -22.33
N GLU A 177 11.65 -1.32 -21.46
CA GLU A 177 10.57 -0.42 -21.04
C GLU A 177 10.98 0.47 -19.86
N VAL A 178 11.95 0.05 -19.04
CA VAL A 178 12.39 0.76 -17.84
C VAL A 178 13.42 1.84 -18.19
N ALA A 179 12.98 2.87 -18.89
CA ALA A 179 13.81 3.99 -19.29
C ALA A 179 13.07 5.33 -19.18
N ILE A 180 13.76 6.40 -18.79
CA ILE A 180 13.16 7.74 -18.62
C ILE A 180 12.34 8.18 -19.84
N PRO A 181 12.75 7.96 -21.12
CA PRO A 181 11.91 8.32 -22.25
C PRO A 181 10.57 7.60 -22.32
N ASN A 182 10.43 6.47 -21.61
CA ASN A 182 9.21 5.67 -21.54
C ASN A 182 8.44 5.91 -20.22
N GLN A 183 8.70 7.01 -19.53
CA GLN A 183 7.94 7.38 -18.33
C GLN A 183 6.46 7.55 -18.67
N TYR A 184 5.59 6.97 -17.83
CA TYR A 184 4.15 7.09 -17.97
C TYR A 184 3.67 8.55 -17.84
N GLY A 185 2.75 8.97 -18.72
CA GLY A 185 2.30 10.36 -18.83
C GLY A 185 0.77 10.56 -18.80
N SER A 186 -0.02 9.53 -19.02
CA SER A 186 -1.49 9.64 -19.15
C SER A 186 -2.21 9.60 -17.79
N TRP A 187 -1.85 10.54 -16.91
CA TRP A 187 -2.36 10.63 -15.55
C TRP A 187 -3.75 11.23 -15.47
N THR A 188 -4.67 10.52 -14.78
CA THR A 188 -5.96 11.05 -14.32
C THR A 188 -5.93 11.23 -12.80
N PRO A 189 -6.81 12.05 -12.19
CA PRO A 189 -6.91 12.15 -10.73
C PRO A 189 -7.11 10.81 -10.05
N ARG A 190 -8.00 9.94 -10.57
CA ARG A 190 -8.24 8.59 -10.01
C ARG A 190 -6.99 7.73 -10.06
N LEU A 191 -6.24 7.75 -11.17
CA LEU A 191 -5.01 6.98 -11.33
C LEU A 191 -3.91 7.45 -10.37
N VAL A 192 -3.80 8.77 -10.12
CA VAL A 192 -2.87 9.33 -9.14
C VAL A 192 -3.19 8.81 -7.73
N LYS A 193 -4.47 8.81 -7.32
CA LYS A 193 -4.92 8.30 -6.02
C LYS A 193 -4.60 6.80 -5.88
N ALA A 194 -4.95 6.02 -6.89
CA ALA A 194 -4.75 4.57 -6.89
C ALA A 194 -3.27 4.19 -6.84
N THR A 195 -2.44 4.80 -7.68
CA THR A 195 -1.00 4.53 -7.70
C THR A 195 -0.28 5.04 -6.46
N TYR A 196 -0.76 6.10 -5.82
CA TYR A 196 -0.26 6.58 -4.54
C TYR A 196 -0.49 5.53 -3.44
N ASN A 197 -1.72 5.02 -3.32
CA ASN A 197 -2.05 3.99 -2.34
C ASN A 197 -1.34 2.66 -2.59
N TYR A 198 -1.19 2.26 -3.85
CA TYR A 198 -0.38 1.11 -4.23
C TYR A 198 1.08 1.26 -3.77
N HIS A 199 1.68 2.43 -4.03
CA HIS A 199 3.10 2.67 -3.72
C HIS A 199 3.36 2.73 -2.22
N MET A 200 2.39 3.16 -1.42
CA MET A 200 2.48 3.16 0.04
C MET A 200 2.75 1.76 0.61
N VAL A 201 2.12 0.72 0.03
CA VAL A 201 2.35 -0.68 0.43
C VAL A 201 3.79 -1.10 0.12
N VAL A 202 4.32 -0.69 -1.03
CA VAL A 202 5.71 -0.97 -1.43
C VAL A 202 6.71 -0.32 -0.48
N GLU A 203 6.42 0.90 -0.04
CA GLU A 203 7.34 1.69 0.80
C GLU A 203 7.32 1.29 2.28
N ASP A 204 6.39 0.46 2.69
CA ASP A 204 6.40 -0.16 4.03
C ASP A 204 6.29 -1.70 3.94
N PRO A 205 7.41 -2.42 3.77
CA PRO A 205 7.41 -3.88 3.76
C PRO A 205 6.92 -4.53 5.05
N GLY A 206 6.91 -3.77 6.15
CA GLY A 206 6.40 -4.18 7.46
C GLY A 206 4.94 -3.78 7.73
N ASN A 207 4.20 -3.35 6.72
CA ASN A 207 2.84 -2.82 6.86
C ASN A 207 1.88 -3.76 7.60
N PHE A 208 2.03 -5.08 7.43
CA PHE A 208 1.25 -6.12 8.12
C PHE A 208 1.47 -6.14 9.64
N MET A 209 2.63 -5.64 10.11
CA MET A 209 2.97 -5.48 11.53
C MET A 209 2.68 -4.06 12.03
N HIS A 210 2.84 -3.05 11.18
CA HIS A 210 2.69 -1.66 11.58
C HIS A 210 1.22 -1.26 11.72
N ASN A 211 0.36 -1.56 10.74
CA ASN A 211 -1.09 -1.33 10.82
C ASN A 211 -1.83 -2.02 9.67
N ALA A 212 -1.95 -3.35 9.73
CA ALA A 212 -2.60 -4.13 8.69
C ALA A 212 -4.03 -3.67 8.39
N LYS A 213 -4.80 -3.35 9.44
CA LYS A 213 -6.18 -2.89 9.30
C LYS A 213 -6.28 -1.62 8.44
N TYR A 214 -5.46 -0.63 8.71
CA TYR A 214 -5.40 0.61 7.93
C TYR A 214 -5.07 0.34 6.47
N MET A 215 -4.06 -0.52 6.24
CA MET A 215 -3.59 -0.85 4.89
C MET A 215 -4.66 -1.57 4.07
N ILE A 216 -5.37 -2.54 4.67
CA ILE A 216 -6.48 -3.24 4.01
C ILE A 216 -7.60 -2.24 3.66
N GLN A 217 -7.96 -1.35 4.59
CA GLN A 217 -9.00 -0.34 4.36
C GLN A 217 -8.66 0.57 3.18
N VAL A 218 -7.42 1.07 3.12
CA VAL A 218 -6.96 1.95 2.05
C VAL A 218 -6.96 1.23 0.70
N MET A 219 -6.46 0.01 0.63
CA MET A 219 -6.45 -0.78 -0.60
C MET A 219 -7.85 -1.18 -1.05
N TYR A 220 -8.71 -1.60 -0.12
CA TYR A 220 -10.09 -1.94 -0.41
C TYR A 220 -10.85 -0.75 -1.02
N ASP A 221 -10.77 0.43 -0.39
CA ASP A 221 -11.47 1.62 -0.86
C ASP A 221 -10.93 2.10 -2.21
N THR A 222 -9.64 1.86 -2.50
CA THR A 222 -9.06 2.14 -3.82
C THR A 222 -9.61 1.19 -4.88
N LEU A 223 -9.73 -0.10 -4.56
CA LEU A 223 -10.36 -1.09 -5.44
C LEU A 223 -11.84 -0.78 -5.67
N ASP A 224 -12.58 -0.41 -4.61
CA ASP A 224 -13.98 0.02 -4.68
C ASP A 224 -14.13 1.23 -5.62
N ASP A 225 -13.27 2.24 -5.51
CA ASP A 225 -13.27 3.42 -6.38
C ASP A 225 -12.97 3.07 -7.85
N LEU A 226 -11.96 2.25 -8.12
CA LEU A 226 -11.64 1.79 -9.47
C LEU A 226 -12.78 0.97 -10.08
N SER A 227 -13.48 0.17 -9.27
CA SER A 227 -14.61 -0.67 -9.70
C SER A 227 -15.80 0.13 -10.23
N GLN A 228 -15.89 1.42 -9.93
CA GLN A 228 -16.97 2.30 -10.40
C GLN A 228 -16.88 2.57 -11.91
N VAL A 229 -15.69 2.44 -12.49
CA VAL A 229 -15.42 2.89 -13.87
C VAL A 229 -14.70 1.85 -14.73
N THR A 230 -14.19 0.79 -14.13
CA THR A 230 -13.57 -0.32 -14.86
C THR A 230 -13.93 -1.67 -14.24
N THR A 231 -13.64 -2.76 -14.93
CA THR A 231 -13.96 -4.10 -14.45
C THR A 231 -12.95 -4.53 -13.39
N VAL A 232 -13.36 -4.47 -12.12
CA VAL A 232 -12.60 -4.95 -10.96
C VAL A 232 -13.49 -5.86 -10.14
N ASP A 233 -13.05 -7.08 -9.88
CA ASP A 233 -13.76 -8.00 -9.00
C ASP A 233 -13.33 -7.80 -7.54
N ILE A 234 -14.20 -7.16 -6.78
CA ILE A 234 -14.07 -6.98 -5.32
C ILE A 234 -15.00 -7.91 -4.53
N SER A 235 -15.69 -8.83 -5.23
CA SER A 235 -16.56 -9.80 -4.57
C SER A 235 -15.72 -10.74 -3.69
N GLY A 236 -16.13 -10.89 -2.44
CA GLY A 236 -15.38 -11.67 -1.46
C GLY A 236 -14.38 -10.85 -0.62
N LEU A 237 -13.93 -9.68 -1.08
CA LEU A 237 -13.10 -8.82 -0.25
C LEU A 237 -13.86 -8.29 0.97
N ILE A 238 -13.22 -8.29 2.12
CA ILE A 238 -13.79 -7.77 3.36
C ILE A 238 -13.00 -6.55 3.84
N ARG A 239 -13.69 -5.43 3.97
CA ARG A 239 -13.12 -4.22 4.56
C ARG A 239 -13.22 -4.28 6.09
N PRO A 240 -12.10 -4.29 6.84
CA PRO A 240 -12.12 -4.37 8.31
C PRO A 240 -12.60 -3.07 9.00
#